data_095d52055e49ba15b0f5d3c50e5320b2
#
_entry.id   095d52055e49ba15b0f5d3c50e5320b2
#
_cell.length_a   1.000
_cell.length_b   1.000
_cell.length_c   1.000
_cell.angle_alpha   90.00
_cell.angle_beta   90.00
_cell.angle_gamma   90.00
#
_symmetry.space_group_name_H-M   'P 1'
#
loop_
_entity.id
_entity.type
_entity.pdbx_description
1 polymer ?
#
loop_
_entity_poly.entity_id
_entity_poly.type
_entity_poly.pdbx_seq_one_letter_code
_entity_poly.pdbx_strand_id
1 'polypeptide(L)'
;MSRISPQYKLTVLLLLLVALICVSSLLGRYAVRASDVLAACLGWMGLAPTVHGGAQVVMELRLPRIVGAVLVGAALSVSGAAYQVMFRNPMVSAGAAIAILLSLPVLVVHLTTFGGGLLAVAITYVVGVKFCRGGNTTLAIILSGIIVSTLFTPLLSMIKYVADPYDKLPVIVYWLMGSLASITRDNLILPLLLMAAAFLLLYFLRWKINLLSFGDEEAKSLGIPVERLRLTVIICATLMTAAAVSISGIIGLVGFVVPHLVRFIVGPDFRFLLPGSALMGGLFLLASDNLARTLWTMEIPLGILTSLFGVPFFLYLLIKYHHSWD
;
A
#
# COMPACT_ATOMS: atom_id res chain seq x y z
N MET A 1 11.10 32.01 12.71
CA MET A 1 11.55 30.62 12.40
C MET A 1 11.44 30.41 10.91
N SER A 2 12.54 30.26 10.19
CA SER A 2 12.56 29.98 8.75
C SER A 2 11.86 28.64 8.49
N ARG A 3 10.72 28.67 7.80
CA ARG A 3 10.01 27.41 7.43
C ARG A 3 10.88 26.67 6.43
N ILE A 4 11.49 25.57 6.88
CA ILE A 4 12.25 24.65 6.03
C ILE A 4 11.40 24.30 4.79
N SER A 5 11.95 24.44 3.59
CA SER A 5 11.22 24.23 2.35
C SER A 5 10.71 22.78 2.25
N PRO A 6 9.51 22.53 1.67
CA PRO A 6 8.99 21.17 1.47
C PRO A 6 9.94 20.28 0.66
N GLN A 7 10.66 20.84 -0.29
CA GLN A 7 11.65 20.15 -1.11
C GLN A 7 12.78 19.56 -0.25
N TYR A 8 13.33 20.36 0.69
CA TYR A 8 14.37 19.89 1.60
C TYR A 8 13.88 18.71 2.46
N LYS A 9 12.62 18.78 2.95
CA LYS A 9 12.02 17.69 3.73
C LYS A 9 11.88 16.42 2.92
N LEU A 10 11.49 16.52 1.64
CA LEU A 10 11.45 15.37 0.72
C LEU A 10 12.85 14.76 0.48
N THR A 11 13.87 15.61 0.32
CA THR A 11 15.26 15.15 0.19
C THR A 11 15.71 14.38 1.44
N VAL A 12 15.38 14.88 2.64
CA VAL A 12 15.69 14.17 3.89
C VAL A 12 14.99 12.82 3.95
N LEU A 13 13.70 12.74 3.58
CA LEU A 13 12.96 11.48 3.53
C LEU A 13 13.59 10.49 2.54
N LEU A 14 14.03 10.96 1.37
CA LEU A 14 14.73 10.13 0.39
C LEU A 14 16.05 9.59 0.94
N LEU A 15 16.85 10.44 1.58
CA LEU A 15 18.12 10.02 2.18
C LEU A 15 17.91 8.99 3.31
N LEU A 16 16.89 9.19 4.14
CA LEU A 16 16.50 8.23 5.18
C LEU A 16 16.07 6.89 4.58
N LEU A 17 15.28 6.90 3.50
CA LEU A 17 14.87 5.69 2.80
C LEU A 17 16.07 4.94 2.22
N VAL A 18 16.99 5.64 1.55
CA VAL A 18 18.22 5.04 1.01
C VAL A 18 19.08 4.45 2.13
N ALA A 19 19.27 5.18 3.22
CA ALA A 19 20.01 4.67 4.38
C ALA A 19 19.35 3.41 4.97
N LEU A 20 18.01 3.40 5.09
CA LEU A 20 17.28 2.24 5.58
C LEU A 20 17.36 1.04 4.63
N ILE A 21 17.36 1.25 3.31
CA ILE A 21 17.59 0.20 2.31
C ILE A 21 18.98 -0.43 2.50
N CYS A 22 20.02 0.39 2.66
CA CYS A 22 21.37 -0.09 2.91
C CYS A 22 21.46 -0.92 4.20
N VAL A 23 20.89 -0.42 5.29
CA VAL A 23 20.85 -1.12 6.57
C VAL A 23 20.05 -2.42 6.44
N SER A 24 18.88 -2.40 5.80
CA SER A 24 18.01 -3.57 5.59
C SER A 24 18.71 -4.67 4.78
N SER A 25 19.58 -4.30 3.83
CA SER A 25 20.34 -5.26 3.03
C SER A 25 21.34 -6.05 3.88
N LEU A 26 21.85 -5.45 4.95
CA LEU A 26 22.77 -6.10 5.90
C LEU A 26 22.03 -6.87 7.00
N LEU A 27 20.83 -6.40 7.40
CA LEU A 27 20.02 -7.02 8.45
C LEU A 27 19.39 -8.33 7.97
N GLY A 28 19.46 -9.36 8.80
CA GLY A 28 18.81 -10.66 8.57
C GLY A 28 19.48 -11.78 9.35
N ARG A 29 18.82 -12.94 9.43
CA ARG A 29 19.30 -14.11 10.19
C ARG A 29 20.57 -14.72 9.63
N TYR A 30 20.80 -14.62 8.33
CA TYR A 30 22.03 -15.06 7.68
C TYR A 30 23.03 -13.91 7.67
N ALA A 31 24.23 -14.11 8.20
CA ALA A 31 25.29 -13.10 8.21
C ALA A 31 25.78 -12.82 6.78
N VAL A 32 25.67 -11.58 6.34
CA VAL A 32 26.09 -11.12 5.00
C VAL A 32 27.09 -9.98 5.17
N ARG A 33 28.16 -10.01 4.39
CA ARG A 33 29.17 -8.96 4.35
C ARG A 33 28.75 -7.83 3.40
N ALA A 34 29.27 -6.63 3.60
CA ALA A 34 29.01 -5.49 2.70
C ALA A 34 29.48 -5.77 1.26
N SER A 35 30.55 -6.55 1.08
CA SER A 35 31.02 -7.02 -0.24
C SER A 35 29.97 -7.89 -0.96
N ASP A 36 29.23 -8.72 -0.21
CA ASP A 36 28.19 -9.59 -0.78
C ASP A 36 27.00 -8.76 -1.28
N VAL A 37 26.66 -7.68 -0.55
CA VAL A 37 25.59 -6.75 -0.99
C VAL A 37 25.99 -6.06 -2.29
N LEU A 38 27.22 -5.59 -2.41
CA LEU A 38 27.72 -4.96 -3.64
C LEU A 38 27.70 -5.96 -4.81
N ALA A 39 28.20 -7.18 -4.60
CA ALA A 39 28.19 -8.24 -5.60
C ALA A 39 26.76 -8.61 -6.03
N ALA A 40 25.82 -8.67 -5.09
CA ALA A 40 24.41 -8.93 -5.36
C ALA A 40 23.76 -7.80 -6.19
N CYS A 41 24.04 -6.53 -5.88
CA CYS A 41 23.55 -5.39 -6.66
C CYS A 41 24.08 -5.42 -8.11
N LEU A 42 25.37 -5.71 -8.28
CA LEU A 42 25.96 -5.86 -9.62
C LEU A 42 25.37 -7.04 -10.38
N GLY A 43 25.14 -8.18 -9.71
CA GLY A 43 24.48 -9.35 -10.28
C GLY A 43 23.02 -9.06 -10.68
N TRP A 44 22.31 -8.28 -9.88
CA TRP A 44 20.92 -7.89 -10.18
C TRP A 44 20.79 -6.99 -11.40
N MET A 45 21.81 -6.16 -11.65
CA MET A 45 21.95 -5.33 -12.84
C MET A 45 22.51 -6.10 -14.06
N GLY A 46 22.86 -7.37 -13.92
CA GLY A 46 23.46 -8.17 -15.00
C GLY A 46 24.93 -7.84 -15.27
N LEU A 47 25.61 -7.14 -14.35
CA LEU A 47 27.00 -6.69 -14.52
C LEU A 47 28.04 -7.62 -13.88
N ALA A 48 27.59 -8.62 -13.09
CA ALA A 48 28.47 -9.63 -12.49
C ALA A 48 28.11 -11.03 -13.02
N PRO A 49 29.12 -11.90 -13.24
CA PRO A 49 28.88 -13.30 -13.52
C PRO A 49 28.26 -14.00 -12.28
N THR A 50 28.23 -15.27 -12.21
CA THR A 50 27.61 -16.07 -11.14
C THR A 50 27.86 -15.54 -9.72
N VAL A 51 26.78 -15.30 -8.98
CA VAL A 51 26.79 -14.82 -7.58
C VAL A 51 26.58 -16.04 -6.67
N HIS A 52 27.43 -16.24 -5.68
CA HIS A 52 27.39 -17.38 -4.76
C HIS A 52 27.34 -16.95 -3.28
N GLY A 53 26.90 -17.84 -2.39
CA GLY A 53 26.92 -17.63 -0.94
C GLY A 53 26.06 -16.47 -0.46
N GLY A 54 26.64 -15.57 0.35
CA GLY A 54 25.91 -14.42 0.92
C GLY A 54 25.31 -13.49 -0.11
N ALA A 55 25.99 -13.29 -1.23
CA ALA A 55 25.50 -12.44 -2.31
C ALA A 55 24.28 -13.03 -3.03
N GLN A 56 24.17 -14.35 -3.15
CA GLN A 56 22.98 -15.01 -3.68
C GLN A 56 21.76 -14.81 -2.75
N VAL A 57 21.96 -14.94 -1.44
CA VAL A 57 20.91 -14.67 -0.45
C VAL A 57 20.39 -13.24 -0.55
N VAL A 58 21.30 -12.28 -0.76
CA VAL A 58 20.90 -10.88 -0.95
C VAL A 58 20.12 -10.70 -2.26
N MET A 59 20.61 -11.26 -3.36
CA MET A 59 20.04 -11.10 -4.69
C MET A 59 18.64 -11.75 -4.83
N GLU A 60 18.49 -12.96 -4.31
CA GLU A 60 17.25 -13.76 -4.52
C GLU A 60 16.19 -13.54 -3.44
N LEU A 61 16.59 -13.24 -2.20
CA LEU A 61 15.66 -13.13 -1.08
C LEU A 61 15.55 -11.70 -0.54
N ARG A 62 16.68 -11.02 -0.26
CA ARG A 62 16.63 -9.72 0.42
C ARG A 62 16.23 -8.58 -0.51
N LEU A 63 16.86 -8.46 -1.67
CA LEU A 63 16.59 -7.35 -2.60
C LEU A 63 15.13 -7.36 -3.09
N PRO A 64 14.56 -8.48 -3.56
CA PRO A 64 13.15 -8.50 -3.94
C PRO A 64 12.22 -8.11 -2.79
N ARG A 65 12.49 -8.59 -1.58
CA ARG A 65 11.71 -8.26 -0.38
C ARG A 65 11.82 -6.78 0.01
N ILE A 66 13.02 -6.20 -0.01
CA ILE A 66 13.25 -4.77 0.26
C ILE A 66 12.53 -3.90 -0.77
N VAL A 67 12.68 -4.22 -2.06
CA VAL A 67 11.99 -3.52 -3.15
C VAL A 67 10.49 -3.67 -2.99
N GLY A 68 9.99 -4.87 -2.70
CA GLY A 68 8.60 -5.12 -2.42
C GLY A 68 8.06 -4.30 -1.24
N ALA A 69 8.80 -4.23 -0.11
CA ALA A 69 8.44 -3.42 1.05
C ALA A 69 8.30 -1.93 0.68
N VAL A 70 9.27 -1.39 -0.05
CA VAL A 70 9.24 0.02 -0.48
C VAL A 70 8.08 0.29 -1.42
N LEU A 71 7.85 -0.57 -2.41
CA LEU A 71 6.78 -0.41 -3.40
C LEU A 71 5.38 -0.56 -2.78
N VAL A 72 5.17 -1.59 -1.97
CA VAL A 72 3.90 -1.83 -1.29
C VAL A 72 3.60 -0.68 -0.32
N GLY A 73 4.58 -0.27 0.48
CA GLY A 73 4.44 0.85 1.40
C GLY A 73 4.12 2.16 0.68
N ALA A 74 4.83 2.46 -0.40
CA ALA A 74 4.57 3.62 -1.25
C ALA A 74 3.18 3.56 -1.88
N ALA A 75 2.80 2.41 -2.47
CA ALA A 75 1.50 2.24 -3.12
C ALA A 75 0.34 2.41 -2.15
N LEU A 76 0.39 1.75 -0.99
CA LEU A 76 -0.66 1.88 0.04
C LEU A 76 -0.76 3.31 0.57
N SER A 77 0.37 3.97 0.82
CA SER A 77 0.37 5.33 1.33
C SER A 77 -0.11 6.35 0.30
N VAL A 78 0.32 6.26 -0.95
CA VAL A 78 -0.14 7.13 -2.04
C VAL A 78 -1.63 6.94 -2.32
N SER A 79 -2.08 5.68 -2.37
CA SER A 79 -3.52 5.38 -2.51
C SER A 79 -4.30 5.97 -1.35
N GLY A 80 -3.80 5.85 -0.13
CA GLY A 80 -4.39 6.46 1.06
C GLY A 80 -4.44 7.98 0.98
N ALA A 81 -3.38 8.66 0.52
CA ALA A 81 -3.36 10.10 0.30
C ALA A 81 -4.40 10.55 -0.74
N ALA A 82 -4.57 9.75 -1.81
CA ALA A 82 -5.54 10.00 -2.86
C ALA A 82 -6.99 9.73 -2.40
N TYR A 83 -7.16 8.70 -1.58
CA TYR A 83 -8.47 8.27 -1.10
C TYR A 83 -8.90 8.86 0.23
N GLN A 84 -8.11 9.55 1.00
CA GLN A 84 -8.28 9.88 2.44
C GLN A 84 -9.73 9.94 2.99
N VAL A 85 -10.69 9.59 2.16
CA VAL A 85 -12.13 9.64 2.42
C VAL A 85 -12.86 8.32 2.12
N MET A 86 -12.28 7.29 1.45
CA MET A 86 -13.19 6.42 0.72
C MET A 86 -13.24 4.91 1.00
N PHE A 87 -12.20 4.13 1.27
CA PHE A 87 -12.43 2.68 1.21
C PHE A 87 -11.56 1.78 2.11
N ARG A 88 -12.24 0.91 2.88
CA ARG A 88 -11.79 -0.43 3.23
C ARG A 88 -12.38 -1.40 2.22
N ASN A 89 -11.57 -2.23 1.55
CA ASN A 89 -12.06 -3.13 0.50
C ASN A 89 -11.90 -4.61 0.86
N PRO A 90 -12.91 -5.27 1.47
CA PRO A 90 -12.87 -6.69 1.85
C PRO A 90 -12.98 -7.65 0.66
N MET A 91 -13.34 -7.17 -0.53
CA MET A 91 -13.50 -8.02 -1.73
C MET A 91 -12.15 -8.49 -2.30
N VAL A 92 -11.09 -7.70 -2.12
CA VAL A 92 -9.71 -8.11 -2.41
C VAL A 92 -9.37 -9.40 -1.66
N SER A 93 -9.76 -9.46 -0.39
CA SER A 93 -9.54 -10.60 0.48
C SER A 93 -10.33 -11.85 0.07
N ALA A 94 -11.57 -11.68 -0.39
CA ALA A 94 -12.42 -12.78 -0.83
C ALA A 94 -11.88 -13.42 -2.12
N GLY A 95 -11.41 -12.62 -3.08
CA GLY A 95 -10.80 -13.11 -4.32
C GLY A 95 -9.57 -13.99 -4.06
N ALA A 96 -8.68 -13.55 -3.19
CA ALA A 96 -7.52 -14.34 -2.77
C ALA A 96 -7.92 -15.61 -2.03
N ALA A 97 -8.83 -15.51 -1.07
CA ALA A 97 -9.27 -16.66 -0.27
C ALA A 97 -9.92 -17.76 -1.12
N ILE A 98 -10.72 -17.40 -2.14
CA ILE A 98 -11.29 -18.37 -3.09
C ILE A 98 -10.18 -19.06 -3.89
N ALA A 99 -9.21 -18.31 -4.41
CA ALA A 99 -8.12 -18.90 -5.20
C ALA A 99 -7.24 -19.83 -4.36
N ILE A 100 -6.96 -19.49 -3.11
CA ILE A 100 -6.22 -20.34 -2.17
C ILE A 100 -7.04 -21.59 -1.82
N LEU A 101 -8.34 -21.45 -1.57
CA LEU A 101 -9.24 -22.57 -1.30
C LEU A 101 -9.22 -23.60 -2.44
N LEU A 102 -9.23 -23.12 -3.68
CA LEU A 102 -9.20 -23.95 -4.89
C LEU A 102 -7.79 -24.41 -5.28
N SER A 103 -6.76 -24.13 -4.47
CA SER A 103 -5.35 -24.49 -4.73
C SER A 103 -4.83 -24.01 -6.09
N LEU A 104 -5.27 -22.83 -6.53
CA LEU A 104 -4.88 -22.27 -7.81
C LEU A 104 -3.43 -21.75 -7.78
N PRO A 105 -2.73 -21.70 -8.93
CA PRO A 105 -1.38 -21.16 -9.02
C PRO A 105 -1.28 -19.73 -8.48
N VAL A 106 -0.12 -19.35 -7.93
CA VAL A 106 0.14 -18.02 -7.33
C VAL A 106 -0.25 -16.88 -8.27
N LEU A 107 0.01 -17.01 -9.57
CA LEU A 107 -0.40 -16.00 -10.56
C LEU A 107 -1.93 -15.80 -10.55
N VAL A 108 -2.70 -16.88 -10.45
CA VAL A 108 -4.18 -16.80 -10.41
C VAL A 108 -4.64 -16.18 -9.09
N VAL A 109 -3.98 -16.46 -7.95
CA VAL A 109 -4.24 -15.78 -6.68
C VAL A 109 -4.02 -14.27 -6.84
N HIS A 110 -2.96 -13.82 -7.50
CA HIS A 110 -2.73 -12.41 -7.76
C HIS A 110 -3.81 -11.80 -8.66
N LEU A 111 -4.18 -12.48 -9.75
CA LEU A 111 -5.19 -12.00 -10.69
C LEU A 111 -6.59 -11.93 -10.05
N THR A 112 -7.00 -12.92 -9.27
CA THR A 112 -8.29 -12.94 -8.58
C THR A 112 -8.36 -11.89 -7.47
N THR A 113 -7.26 -11.70 -6.75
CA THR A 113 -7.12 -10.63 -5.74
C THR A 113 -7.28 -9.26 -6.39
N PHE A 114 -6.54 -9.04 -7.47
CA PHE A 114 -6.58 -7.80 -8.24
C PHE A 114 -7.96 -7.55 -8.86
N GLY A 115 -8.52 -8.54 -9.55
CA GLY A 115 -9.85 -8.47 -10.16
C GLY A 115 -10.96 -8.25 -9.12
N GLY A 116 -10.89 -8.93 -7.97
CA GLY A 116 -11.78 -8.73 -6.83
C GLY A 116 -11.75 -7.29 -6.32
N GLY A 117 -10.54 -6.71 -6.20
CA GLY A 117 -10.38 -5.32 -5.80
C GLY A 117 -11.04 -4.33 -6.76
N LEU A 118 -10.78 -4.49 -8.06
CA LEU A 118 -11.40 -3.67 -9.10
C LEU A 118 -12.92 -3.80 -9.13
N LEU A 119 -13.43 -5.02 -9.03
CA LEU A 119 -14.86 -5.31 -9.03
C LEU A 119 -15.56 -4.66 -7.83
N ALA A 120 -14.98 -4.73 -6.64
CA ALA A 120 -15.55 -4.09 -5.46
C ALA A 120 -15.65 -2.57 -5.61
N VAL A 121 -14.58 -1.94 -6.12
CA VAL A 121 -14.61 -0.48 -6.35
C VAL A 121 -15.60 -0.13 -7.45
N ALA A 122 -15.70 -0.92 -8.52
CA ALA A 122 -16.68 -0.71 -9.57
C ALA A 122 -18.11 -0.79 -9.02
N ILE A 123 -18.44 -1.82 -8.22
CA ILE A 123 -19.75 -1.96 -7.57
C ILE A 123 -20.01 -0.76 -6.65
N THR A 124 -19.05 -0.41 -5.78
CA THR A 124 -19.17 0.71 -4.86
C THR A 124 -19.40 2.04 -5.59
N TYR A 125 -18.68 2.29 -6.67
CA TYR A 125 -18.83 3.49 -7.48
C TYR A 125 -20.19 3.53 -8.19
N VAL A 126 -20.59 2.43 -8.82
CA VAL A 126 -21.90 2.36 -9.51
C VAL A 126 -23.06 2.55 -8.53
N VAL A 127 -23.01 1.91 -7.37
CA VAL A 127 -24.01 2.05 -6.32
C VAL A 127 -24.05 3.49 -5.81
N GLY A 128 -22.88 4.07 -5.46
CA GLY A 128 -22.80 5.43 -4.94
C GLY A 128 -23.28 6.50 -5.92
N VAL A 129 -22.94 6.36 -7.21
CA VAL A 129 -23.32 7.36 -8.23
C VAL A 129 -24.76 7.19 -8.72
N LYS A 130 -25.23 5.94 -8.95
CA LYS A 130 -26.56 5.69 -9.50
C LYS A 130 -27.69 5.84 -8.48
N PHE A 131 -27.49 5.40 -7.25
CA PHE A 131 -28.55 5.33 -6.24
C PHE A 131 -28.63 6.54 -5.32
N CYS A 132 -27.59 7.39 -5.28
CA CYS A 132 -27.58 8.60 -4.45
C CYS A 132 -27.64 9.89 -5.28
N ARG A 133 -28.52 9.93 -6.27
CA ARG A 133 -28.78 11.15 -7.07
C ARG A 133 -29.40 12.23 -6.19
N GLY A 134 -28.73 13.39 -6.11
CA GLY A 134 -29.27 14.60 -5.44
C GLY A 134 -28.65 14.94 -4.08
N GLY A 135 -27.63 14.19 -3.63
CA GLY A 135 -26.91 14.45 -2.37
C GLY A 135 -25.39 14.59 -2.53
N ASN A 136 -24.69 14.63 -1.41
CA ASN A 136 -23.22 14.66 -1.40
C ASN A 136 -22.65 13.33 -1.94
N THR A 137 -22.11 13.36 -3.16
CA THR A 137 -21.54 12.19 -3.87
C THR A 137 -20.48 11.49 -3.04
N THR A 138 -19.67 12.21 -2.28
CA THR A 138 -18.63 11.64 -1.43
C THR A 138 -19.23 10.78 -0.32
N LEU A 139 -20.26 11.28 0.37
CA LEU A 139 -20.95 10.52 1.42
C LEU A 139 -21.61 9.24 0.85
N ALA A 140 -22.21 9.38 -0.33
CA ALA A 140 -22.85 8.27 -1.03
C ALA A 140 -21.89 7.12 -1.34
N ILE A 141 -20.70 7.46 -1.82
CA ILE A 141 -19.64 6.48 -2.12
C ILE A 141 -19.11 5.84 -0.83
N ILE A 142 -18.94 6.60 0.27
CA ILE A 142 -18.53 6.05 1.57
C ILE A 142 -19.55 5.03 2.08
N LEU A 143 -20.85 5.38 2.09
CA LEU A 143 -21.91 4.48 2.52
C LEU A 143 -22.00 3.23 1.64
N SER A 144 -21.87 3.39 0.32
CA SER A 144 -21.80 2.26 -0.61
C SER A 144 -20.65 1.32 -0.31
N GLY A 145 -19.47 1.87 0.02
CA GLY A 145 -18.29 1.09 0.43
C GLY A 145 -18.55 0.27 1.70
N ILE A 146 -19.24 0.85 2.70
CA ILE A 146 -19.63 0.15 3.93
C ILE A 146 -20.59 -1.01 3.58
N ILE A 147 -21.60 -0.77 2.76
CA ILE A 147 -22.59 -1.80 2.36
C ILE A 147 -21.89 -2.95 1.62
N VAL A 148 -21.02 -2.64 0.65
CA VAL A 148 -20.28 -3.65 -0.08
C VAL A 148 -19.37 -4.44 0.88
N SER A 149 -18.71 -3.76 1.84
CA SER A 149 -17.87 -4.41 2.84
C SER A 149 -18.65 -5.38 3.74
N THR A 150 -19.85 -5.00 4.16
CA THR A 150 -20.71 -5.87 5.00
C THR A 150 -21.21 -7.10 4.26
N LEU A 151 -21.32 -7.05 2.92
CA LEU A 151 -21.65 -8.21 2.10
C LEU A 151 -20.48 -9.21 1.96
N PHE A 152 -19.25 -8.69 1.77
CA PHE A 152 -18.09 -9.56 1.53
C PHE A 152 -17.48 -10.15 2.80
N THR A 153 -17.69 -9.55 3.97
CA THR A 153 -17.21 -10.08 5.25
C THR A 153 -17.79 -11.47 5.59
N PRO A 154 -19.11 -11.70 5.54
CA PRO A 154 -19.69 -13.04 5.73
C PRO A 154 -19.24 -14.03 4.64
N LEU A 155 -19.11 -13.58 3.39
CA LEU A 155 -18.60 -14.45 2.31
C LEU A 155 -17.20 -14.97 2.61
N LEU A 156 -16.29 -14.11 3.07
CA LEU A 156 -14.96 -14.51 3.53
C LEU A 156 -15.02 -15.46 4.73
N SER A 157 -15.96 -15.23 5.65
CA SER A 157 -16.18 -16.11 6.80
C SER A 157 -16.67 -17.50 6.36
N MET A 158 -17.54 -17.56 5.38
CA MET A 158 -18.00 -18.82 4.77
C MET A 158 -16.87 -19.58 4.10
N ILE A 159 -15.99 -18.89 3.35
CA ILE A 159 -14.81 -19.51 2.73
C ILE A 159 -13.90 -20.14 3.80
N LYS A 160 -13.65 -19.42 4.90
CA LYS A 160 -12.86 -19.94 6.04
C LYS A 160 -13.53 -21.11 6.75
N TYR A 161 -14.86 -21.12 6.83
CA TYR A 161 -15.62 -22.20 7.45
C TYR A 161 -15.56 -23.51 6.67
N VAL A 162 -15.58 -23.41 5.32
CA VAL A 162 -15.52 -24.58 4.41
C VAL A 162 -14.08 -25.06 4.18
N ALA A 163 -13.08 -24.19 4.45
CA ALA A 163 -11.67 -24.53 4.23
C ALA A 163 -11.19 -25.64 5.15
N ASP A 164 -10.36 -26.56 4.63
CA ASP A 164 -9.70 -27.59 5.40
C ASP A 164 -8.90 -26.94 6.56
N PRO A 165 -9.17 -27.35 7.82
CA PRO A 165 -8.57 -26.72 9.00
C PRO A 165 -7.06 -26.96 9.13
N TYR A 166 -6.52 -28.02 8.50
CA TYR A 166 -5.11 -28.40 8.63
C TYR A 166 -4.25 -27.95 7.44
N ASP A 167 -4.86 -27.72 6.26
CA ASP A 167 -4.14 -27.33 5.05
C ASP A 167 -4.50 -25.90 4.60
N LYS A 168 -5.75 -25.65 4.22
CA LYS A 168 -6.16 -24.39 3.55
C LYS A 168 -6.41 -23.25 4.48
N LEU A 169 -7.06 -23.49 5.62
CA LEU A 169 -7.42 -22.44 6.56
C LEU A 169 -6.20 -21.71 7.12
N PRO A 170 -5.11 -22.37 7.57
CA PRO A 170 -3.91 -21.68 8.02
C PRO A 170 -3.29 -20.79 6.94
N VAL A 171 -3.25 -21.25 5.68
CA VAL A 171 -2.70 -20.48 4.56
C VAL A 171 -3.53 -19.23 4.28
N ILE A 172 -4.87 -19.37 4.27
CA ILE A 172 -5.78 -18.22 4.09
C ILE A 172 -5.60 -17.22 5.23
N VAL A 173 -5.56 -17.69 6.48
CA VAL A 173 -5.41 -16.81 7.66
C VAL A 173 -4.07 -16.09 7.62
N TYR A 174 -2.98 -16.80 7.32
CA TYR A 174 -1.65 -16.19 7.22
C TYR A 174 -1.58 -15.14 6.10
N TRP A 175 -2.17 -15.46 4.93
CA TRP A 175 -2.26 -14.50 3.82
C TRP A 175 -3.05 -13.24 4.20
N LEU A 176 -4.16 -13.40 4.95
CA LEU A 176 -4.97 -12.28 5.44
C LEU A 176 -4.25 -11.39 6.46
N MET A 177 -3.26 -11.93 7.17
CA MET A 177 -2.44 -11.15 8.11
C MET A 177 -1.38 -10.27 7.43
N GLY A 178 -1.10 -10.52 6.15
CA GLY A 178 -0.12 -9.78 5.36
C GLY A 178 1.33 -10.13 5.67
N SER A 179 2.10 -10.42 4.63
CA SER A 179 3.52 -10.77 4.71
C SER A 179 4.24 -10.42 3.41
N LEU A 180 5.53 -10.13 3.50
CA LEU A 180 6.42 -9.93 2.35
C LEU A 180 7.35 -11.12 2.12
N ALA A 181 7.18 -12.21 2.88
CA ALA A 181 8.07 -13.38 2.83
C ALA A 181 8.00 -14.14 1.49
N SER A 182 6.85 -14.07 0.80
CA SER A 182 6.61 -14.76 -0.48
C SER A 182 7.02 -13.94 -1.70
N ILE A 183 7.57 -12.74 -1.52
CA ILE A 183 7.98 -11.88 -2.64
C ILE A 183 9.25 -12.41 -3.26
N THR A 184 9.15 -12.72 -4.56
CA THR A 184 10.26 -13.12 -5.42
C THR A 184 10.42 -12.13 -6.57
N ARG A 185 11.54 -12.21 -7.28
CA ARG A 185 11.79 -11.36 -8.46
C ARG A 185 10.68 -11.50 -9.51
N ASP A 186 10.24 -12.74 -9.76
CA ASP A 186 9.30 -13.04 -10.85
C ASP A 186 7.89 -12.53 -10.57
N ASN A 187 7.43 -12.60 -9.30
CA ASN A 187 6.10 -12.14 -8.94
C ASN A 187 6.00 -10.61 -8.67
N LEU A 188 7.15 -9.92 -8.65
CA LEU A 188 7.23 -8.48 -8.39
C LEU A 188 7.05 -7.63 -9.65
N ILE A 189 7.42 -8.13 -10.83
CA ILE A 189 7.50 -7.33 -12.07
C ILE A 189 6.13 -6.75 -12.46
N LEU A 190 5.10 -7.58 -12.55
CA LEU A 190 3.77 -7.13 -12.97
C LEU A 190 3.15 -6.13 -11.98
N PRO A 191 3.12 -6.38 -10.66
CA PRO A 191 2.66 -5.38 -9.68
C PRO A 191 3.46 -4.08 -9.73
N LEU A 192 4.79 -4.15 -9.89
CA LEU A 192 5.66 -2.98 -10.04
C LEU A 192 5.22 -2.10 -11.21
N LEU A 193 5.01 -2.68 -12.38
CA LEU A 193 4.60 -1.93 -13.58
C LEU A 193 3.24 -1.25 -13.38
N LEU A 194 2.28 -1.95 -12.78
CA LEU A 194 0.95 -1.40 -12.49
C LEU A 194 1.00 -0.26 -11.47
N MET A 195 1.77 -0.43 -10.38
CA MET A 195 1.96 0.61 -9.37
C MET A 195 2.68 1.82 -9.94
N ALA A 196 3.75 1.60 -10.73
CA ALA A 196 4.51 2.68 -11.35
C ALA A 196 3.65 3.49 -12.35
N ALA A 197 2.90 2.82 -13.21
CA ALA A 197 2.01 3.48 -14.17
C ALA A 197 0.94 4.32 -13.46
N ALA A 198 0.28 3.76 -12.44
CA ALA A 198 -0.72 4.48 -11.67
C ALA A 198 -0.12 5.65 -10.88
N PHE A 199 1.07 5.45 -10.26
CA PHE A 199 1.78 6.51 -9.56
C PHE A 199 2.17 7.66 -10.51
N LEU A 200 2.74 7.36 -11.67
CA LEU A 200 3.11 8.37 -12.67
C LEU A 200 1.89 9.17 -13.12
N LEU A 201 0.77 8.52 -13.39
CA LEU A 201 -0.45 9.22 -13.77
C LEU A 201 -0.94 10.15 -12.65
N LEU A 202 -0.97 9.71 -11.39
CA LEU A 202 -1.30 10.57 -10.25
C LEU A 202 -0.28 11.71 -10.09
N TYR A 203 1.00 11.46 -10.33
CA TYR A 203 2.04 12.46 -10.24
C TYR A 203 1.88 13.58 -11.28
N PHE A 204 1.51 13.25 -12.51
CA PHE A 204 1.20 14.25 -13.54
C PHE A 204 -0.09 15.01 -13.25
N LEU A 205 -1.06 14.35 -12.62
CA LEU A 205 -2.35 14.96 -12.24
C LEU A 205 -2.32 15.71 -10.91
N ARG A 206 -1.23 15.64 -10.14
CA ARG A 206 -1.13 16.17 -8.76
C ARG A 206 -1.56 17.64 -8.61
N TRP A 207 -1.31 18.46 -9.63
CA TRP A 207 -1.76 19.85 -9.65
C TRP A 207 -3.30 19.95 -9.72
N LYS A 208 -3.90 19.18 -10.63
CA LYS A 208 -5.36 19.17 -10.79
C LYS A 208 -6.04 18.58 -9.54
N ILE A 209 -5.44 17.55 -8.94
CA ILE A 209 -5.93 16.93 -7.69
C ILE A 209 -5.87 17.94 -6.53
N ASN A 210 -4.82 18.75 -6.47
CA ASN A 210 -4.71 19.80 -5.45
C ASN A 210 -5.84 20.84 -5.56
N LEU A 211 -6.33 21.11 -6.76
CA LEU A 211 -7.45 22.04 -6.97
C LEU A 211 -8.79 21.46 -6.48
N LEU A 212 -8.97 20.13 -6.46
CA LEU A 212 -10.16 19.50 -5.88
C LEU A 212 -10.27 19.73 -4.37
N SER A 213 -9.19 20.06 -3.67
CA SER A 213 -9.23 20.36 -2.24
C SER A 213 -9.92 21.69 -1.90
N PHE A 214 -10.14 22.57 -2.87
CA PHE A 214 -10.86 23.82 -2.70
C PHE A 214 -12.38 23.69 -2.86
N GLY A 215 -12.85 22.54 -3.37
CA GLY A 215 -14.27 22.26 -3.63
C GLY A 215 -14.56 21.97 -5.09
N ASP A 216 -15.68 21.28 -5.33
CA ASP A 216 -16.06 20.84 -6.68
C ASP A 216 -16.48 22.03 -7.58
N GLU A 217 -17.14 23.02 -7.02
CA GLU A 217 -17.63 24.18 -7.77
C GLU A 217 -16.47 25.10 -8.18
N GLU A 218 -15.54 25.33 -7.27
CA GLU A 218 -14.33 26.10 -7.53
C GLU A 218 -13.44 25.40 -8.58
N ALA A 219 -13.29 24.08 -8.48
CA ALA A 219 -12.54 23.31 -9.47
C ALA A 219 -13.19 23.33 -10.86
N LYS A 220 -14.54 23.28 -10.93
CA LYS A 220 -15.29 23.40 -12.20
C LYS A 220 -15.15 24.80 -12.79
N SER A 221 -15.19 25.86 -12.00
CA SER A 221 -15.01 27.23 -12.47
C SER A 221 -13.61 27.47 -13.10
N LEU A 222 -12.62 26.68 -12.67
CA LEU A 222 -11.26 26.66 -13.24
C LEU A 222 -11.13 25.73 -14.48
N GLY A 223 -12.26 25.21 -15.00
CA GLY A 223 -12.31 24.36 -16.20
C GLY A 223 -11.85 22.91 -15.96
N ILE A 224 -11.81 22.44 -14.71
CA ILE A 224 -11.42 21.05 -14.41
C ILE A 224 -12.61 20.12 -14.54
N PRO A 225 -12.51 19.02 -15.32
CA PRO A 225 -13.55 18.01 -15.40
C PRO A 225 -13.54 17.14 -14.13
N VAL A 226 -14.14 17.63 -13.04
CA VAL A 226 -14.10 17.07 -11.68
C VAL A 226 -14.45 15.59 -11.65
N GLU A 227 -15.53 15.18 -12.32
CA GLU A 227 -15.97 13.78 -12.31
C GLU A 227 -14.96 12.83 -12.98
N ARG A 228 -14.42 13.24 -14.13
CA ARG A 228 -13.39 12.45 -14.84
C ARG A 228 -12.10 12.36 -14.03
N LEU A 229 -11.68 13.48 -13.41
CA LEU A 229 -10.49 13.51 -12.59
C LEU A 229 -10.68 12.62 -11.35
N ARG A 230 -11.84 12.70 -10.68
CA ARG A 230 -12.18 11.85 -9.53
C ARG A 230 -12.17 10.37 -9.90
N LEU A 231 -12.80 10.00 -11.02
CA LEU A 231 -12.79 8.62 -11.51
C LEU A 231 -11.37 8.13 -11.81
N THR A 232 -10.54 8.96 -12.44
CA THR A 232 -9.13 8.63 -12.72
C THR A 232 -8.34 8.39 -11.43
N VAL A 233 -8.50 9.25 -10.42
CA VAL A 233 -7.88 9.10 -9.10
C VAL A 233 -8.32 7.80 -8.43
N ILE A 234 -9.62 7.49 -8.47
CA ILE A 234 -10.19 6.25 -7.94
C ILE A 234 -9.55 5.03 -8.63
N ILE A 235 -9.51 5.01 -9.94
CA ILE A 235 -8.92 3.89 -10.71
C ILE A 235 -7.44 3.72 -10.35
N CYS A 236 -6.64 4.79 -10.39
CA CYS A 236 -5.22 4.72 -10.08
C CYS A 236 -4.96 4.22 -8.65
N ALA A 237 -5.66 4.77 -7.67
CA ALA A 237 -5.49 4.37 -6.28
C ALA A 237 -5.95 2.92 -6.05
N THR A 238 -7.01 2.47 -6.73
CA THR A 238 -7.45 1.06 -6.68
C THR A 238 -6.41 0.14 -7.31
N LEU A 239 -5.86 0.50 -8.48
CA LEU A 239 -4.80 -0.27 -9.14
C LEU A 239 -3.58 -0.43 -8.23
N MET A 240 -3.14 0.66 -7.60
CA MET A 240 -2.01 0.62 -6.66
C MET A 240 -2.30 -0.27 -5.45
N THR A 241 -3.48 -0.10 -4.82
CA THR A 241 -3.86 -0.91 -3.64
C THR A 241 -4.02 -2.38 -3.99
N ALA A 242 -4.72 -2.70 -5.08
CA ALA A 242 -4.94 -4.08 -5.51
C ALA A 242 -3.63 -4.78 -5.89
N ALA A 243 -2.73 -4.08 -6.60
CA ALA A 243 -1.41 -4.59 -6.93
C ALA A 243 -0.54 -4.80 -5.67
N ALA A 244 -0.60 -3.89 -4.70
CA ALA A 244 0.11 -4.04 -3.43
C ALA A 244 -0.40 -5.25 -2.65
N VAL A 245 -1.73 -5.33 -2.43
CA VAL A 245 -2.35 -6.42 -1.65
C VAL A 245 -2.17 -7.78 -2.33
N SER A 246 -2.14 -7.85 -3.66
CA SER A 246 -1.96 -9.12 -4.36
C SER A 246 -0.65 -9.82 -3.99
N ILE A 247 0.43 -9.08 -3.75
CA ILE A 247 1.76 -9.63 -3.41
C ILE A 247 2.07 -9.64 -1.92
N SER A 248 1.42 -8.79 -1.12
CA SER A 248 1.73 -8.64 0.30
C SER A 248 0.62 -9.15 1.24
N GLY A 249 -0.54 -9.53 0.71
CA GLY A 249 -1.72 -9.70 1.54
C GLY A 249 -2.20 -8.38 2.15
N ILE A 250 -3.01 -8.45 3.21
CA ILE A 250 -3.63 -7.26 3.80
C ILE A 250 -2.68 -6.61 4.81
N ILE A 251 -2.19 -5.42 4.47
CA ILE A 251 -1.42 -4.58 5.40
C ILE A 251 -2.27 -3.36 5.75
N GLY A 252 -2.77 -3.33 6.99
CA GLY A 252 -3.67 -2.27 7.46
C GLY A 252 -2.93 -0.99 7.86
N LEU A 253 -3.69 0.11 7.94
CA LEU A 253 -3.31 1.42 8.50
C LEU A 253 -2.23 2.21 7.77
N VAL A 254 -1.37 1.62 6.94
CA VAL A 254 -0.31 2.35 6.20
C VAL A 254 -0.92 3.49 5.37
N GLY A 255 -1.96 3.18 4.60
CA GLY A 255 -2.66 4.17 3.76
C GLY A 255 -3.40 5.25 4.54
N PHE A 256 -3.61 5.06 5.83
CA PHE A 256 -4.29 6.04 6.67
C PHE A 256 -3.30 6.86 7.50
N VAL A 257 -2.40 6.20 8.21
CA VAL A 257 -1.45 6.82 9.15
C VAL A 257 -0.39 7.62 8.41
N VAL A 258 0.22 7.03 7.37
CA VAL A 258 1.38 7.63 6.70
C VAL A 258 1.05 8.96 5.99
N PRO A 259 -0.03 9.09 5.20
CA PRO A 259 -0.36 10.39 4.59
C PRO A 259 -0.64 11.48 5.61
N HIS A 260 -1.21 11.14 6.78
CA HIS A 260 -1.39 12.10 7.86
C HIS A 260 -0.04 12.58 8.42
N LEU A 261 0.90 11.66 8.68
CA LEU A 261 2.27 12.02 9.08
C LEU A 261 2.94 12.96 8.06
N VAL A 262 2.84 12.61 6.79
CA VAL A 262 3.44 13.41 5.72
C VAL A 262 2.80 14.81 5.65
N ARG A 263 1.48 14.90 5.82
CA ARG A 263 0.78 16.19 5.86
C ARG A 263 1.31 17.10 6.96
N PHE A 264 1.68 16.56 8.12
CA PHE A 264 2.34 17.35 9.18
C PHE A 264 3.76 17.77 8.81
N ILE A 265 4.48 16.94 8.05
CA ILE A 265 5.87 17.22 7.68
C ILE A 265 5.94 18.21 6.53
N VAL A 266 5.27 17.95 5.40
CA VAL A 266 5.41 18.75 4.16
C VAL A 266 4.24 19.70 3.91
N GLY A 267 3.13 19.58 4.66
CA GLY A 267 1.91 20.37 4.48
C GLY A 267 0.85 19.66 3.64
N PRO A 268 -0.34 20.31 3.46
CA PRO A 268 -1.48 19.71 2.77
C PRO A 268 -1.40 19.76 1.25
N ASP A 269 -0.45 20.49 0.65
CA ASP A 269 -0.32 20.61 -0.80
C ASP A 269 -0.01 19.25 -1.43
N PHE A 270 -0.93 18.78 -2.26
CA PHE A 270 -0.86 17.44 -2.87
C PHE A 270 0.38 17.25 -3.76
N ARG A 271 0.97 18.35 -4.27
CA ARG A 271 2.20 18.32 -5.06
C ARG A 271 3.39 17.75 -4.27
N PHE A 272 3.44 18.00 -2.96
CA PHE A 272 4.47 17.51 -2.04
C PHE A 272 3.97 16.32 -1.22
N LEU A 273 2.67 16.28 -0.92
CA LEU A 273 2.04 15.20 -0.17
C LEU A 273 2.17 13.86 -0.90
N LEU A 274 1.95 13.82 -2.22
CA LEU A 274 2.01 12.60 -3.02
C LEU A 274 3.42 11.96 -3.00
N PRO A 275 4.52 12.65 -3.41
CA PRO A 275 5.85 12.07 -3.34
C PRO A 275 6.31 11.83 -1.89
N GLY A 276 5.93 12.68 -0.95
CA GLY A 276 6.21 12.47 0.46
C GLY A 276 5.55 11.22 1.01
N SER A 277 4.30 10.94 0.60
CA SER A 277 3.58 9.71 0.98
C SER A 277 4.25 8.46 0.40
N ALA A 278 4.76 8.51 -0.82
CA ALA A 278 5.50 7.40 -1.40
C ALA A 278 6.78 7.10 -0.61
N LEU A 279 7.59 8.12 -0.32
CA LEU A 279 8.85 7.97 0.42
C LEU A 279 8.62 7.49 1.86
N MET A 280 7.71 8.14 2.57
CA MET A 280 7.41 7.78 3.96
C MET A 280 6.72 6.42 4.05
N GLY A 281 5.86 6.07 3.08
CA GLY A 281 5.21 4.75 3.02
C GLY A 281 6.22 3.62 2.84
N GLY A 282 7.16 3.79 1.91
CA GLY A 282 8.28 2.86 1.72
C GLY A 282 9.14 2.75 2.97
N LEU A 283 9.48 3.86 3.60
CA LEU A 283 10.26 3.92 4.83
C LEU A 283 9.56 3.21 6.00
N PHE A 284 8.27 3.51 6.20
CA PHE A 284 7.47 2.92 7.27
C PHE A 284 7.33 1.40 7.12
N LEU A 285 7.00 0.93 5.90
CA LEU A 285 6.79 -0.49 5.69
C LEU A 285 8.10 -1.27 5.71
N LEU A 286 9.20 -0.72 5.17
CA LEU A 286 10.52 -1.35 5.25
C LEU A 286 11.03 -1.41 6.70
N ALA A 287 10.81 -0.37 7.50
CA ALA A 287 11.12 -0.41 8.93
C ALA A 287 10.28 -1.46 9.67
N SER A 288 8.99 -1.54 9.38
CA SER A 288 8.09 -2.56 9.94
C SER A 288 8.52 -3.97 9.53
N ASP A 289 8.94 -4.19 8.28
CA ASP A 289 9.44 -5.48 7.81
C ASP A 289 10.76 -5.87 8.50
N ASN A 290 11.66 -4.92 8.71
CA ASN A 290 12.89 -5.17 9.46
C ASN A 290 12.58 -5.62 10.90
N LEU A 291 11.64 -4.96 11.57
CA LEU A 291 11.19 -5.36 12.90
C LEU A 291 10.52 -6.74 12.88
N ALA A 292 9.65 -7.02 11.90
CA ALA A 292 8.97 -8.30 11.73
C ALA A 292 9.94 -9.49 11.66
N ARG A 293 11.09 -9.27 11.00
CA ARG A 293 12.12 -10.31 10.78
C ARG A 293 13.10 -10.47 11.94
N THR A 294 13.28 -9.44 12.77
CA THR A 294 14.35 -9.39 13.77
C THR A 294 13.87 -9.54 15.21
N LEU A 295 12.61 -9.19 15.51
CA LEU A 295 12.10 -9.18 16.88
C LEU A 295 11.87 -10.58 17.47
N TRP A 296 11.55 -11.57 16.64
CA TRP A 296 11.18 -12.91 17.11
C TRP A 296 11.78 -14.03 16.24
N THR A 297 11.75 -15.26 16.74
CA THR A 297 12.21 -16.45 15.99
C THR A 297 11.30 -16.78 14.80
N MET A 298 9.99 -16.50 14.90
CA MET A 298 9.04 -16.55 13.79
C MET A 298 8.82 -15.13 13.25
N GLU A 299 8.55 -15.01 11.95
CA GLU A 299 8.22 -13.71 11.36
C GLU A 299 6.84 -13.25 11.82
N ILE A 300 6.76 -12.04 12.35
CA ILE A 300 5.50 -11.44 12.78
C ILE A 300 4.77 -10.94 11.52
N PRO A 301 3.49 -11.30 11.29
CA PRO A 301 2.71 -10.75 10.19
C PRO A 301 2.67 -9.22 10.22
N LEU A 302 2.88 -8.60 9.05
CA LEU A 302 2.99 -7.14 8.95
C LEU A 302 1.70 -6.41 9.35
N GLY A 303 0.53 -7.00 9.06
CA GLY A 303 -0.75 -6.42 9.46
C GLY A 303 -0.89 -6.28 10.98
N ILE A 304 -0.31 -7.20 11.76
CA ILE A 304 -0.28 -7.10 13.23
C ILE A 304 0.61 -5.92 13.65
N LEU A 305 1.84 -5.85 13.15
CA LEU A 305 2.79 -4.78 13.52
C LEU A 305 2.27 -3.40 13.12
N THR A 306 1.79 -3.26 11.88
CA THR A 306 1.30 -1.96 11.41
C THR A 306 0.06 -1.51 12.18
N SER A 307 -0.80 -2.44 12.62
CA SER A 307 -1.96 -2.13 13.45
C SER A 307 -1.55 -1.76 14.88
N LEU A 308 -0.58 -2.48 15.45
CA LEU A 308 -0.09 -2.22 16.81
C LEU A 308 0.55 -0.83 16.94
N PHE A 309 1.26 -0.37 15.92
CA PHE A 309 1.85 0.98 15.90
C PHE A 309 0.86 2.04 15.40
N GLY A 310 0.04 1.71 14.41
CA GLY A 310 -0.85 2.66 13.76
C GLY A 310 -2.03 3.10 14.64
N VAL A 311 -2.63 2.19 15.41
CA VAL A 311 -3.79 2.53 16.26
C VAL A 311 -3.43 3.48 17.40
N PRO A 312 -2.39 3.23 18.23
CA PRO A 312 -2.00 4.18 19.28
C PRO A 312 -1.57 5.53 18.72
N PHE A 313 -0.84 5.53 17.59
CA PHE A 313 -0.45 6.77 16.92
C PHE A 313 -1.67 7.58 16.47
N PHE A 314 -2.67 6.93 15.90
CA PHE A 314 -3.90 7.59 15.48
C PHE A 314 -4.71 8.12 16.66
N LEU A 315 -4.79 7.36 17.75
CA LEU A 315 -5.42 7.79 18.99
C LEU A 315 -4.73 9.04 19.55
N TYR A 316 -3.39 9.04 19.57
CA TYR A 316 -2.61 10.23 19.96
C TYR A 316 -2.93 11.45 19.10
N LEU A 317 -3.05 11.28 17.78
CA LEU A 317 -3.44 12.38 16.89
C LEU A 317 -4.84 12.90 17.19
N LEU A 318 -5.82 12.02 17.38
CA LEU A 318 -7.19 12.42 17.73
C LEU A 318 -7.23 13.24 19.02
N ILE A 319 -6.55 12.78 20.06
CA ILE A 319 -6.51 13.48 21.35
C ILE A 319 -5.83 14.84 21.21
N LYS A 320 -4.71 14.92 20.50
CA LYS A 320 -3.94 16.16 20.35
C LYS A 320 -4.67 17.24 19.54
N TYR A 321 -5.48 16.84 18.56
CA TYR A 321 -6.16 17.76 17.65
C TYR A 321 -7.62 17.99 17.99
N HIS A 322 -8.15 17.31 19.00
CA HIS A 322 -9.51 17.59 19.49
C HIS A 322 -9.70 19.06 19.92
N HIS A 323 -8.67 19.69 20.48
CA HIS A 323 -8.70 21.10 20.90
C HIS A 323 -8.60 22.14 19.77
N SER A 324 -8.43 21.73 18.50
CA SER A 324 -8.35 22.66 17.36
C SER A 324 -9.62 22.66 16.50
N TRP A 325 -10.68 21.95 16.93
CA TRP A 325 -11.98 21.87 16.25
C TRP A 325 -13.09 22.65 17.01
N ASP A 326 -12.77 23.14 18.21
CA ASP A 326 -13.53 24.14 18.96
C ASP A 326 -12.92 25.54 18.69
#